data_fe576a5a6dd5f7e76800f34f59a1196e
#
_entry.id   fe576a5a6dd5f7e76800f34f59a1196e
#
_cell.length_a   1.000
_cell.length_b   1.000
_cell.length_c   1.000
_cell.angle_alpha   90.00
_cell.angle_beta   90.00
_cell.angle_gamma   90.00
#
_symmetry.space_group_name_H-M   'P 1'
#
loop_
_entity.id
_entity.type
_entity.pdbx_description
1 polymer ?
#
loop_
_entity_poly.entity_id
_entity_poly.type
_entity_poly.pdbx_seq_one_letter_code
_entity_poly.pdbx_strand_id
1 'polypeptide(L)'
;MYDNIDLKLGIDETPGIDLLNEIPCKLTRQSVTTFPDGAISVIGYLESAKIQVTAQAVKVKDTSLCKWFLGDNFQGLTRGDTRHAVEKMSDLLLLPMDRAAVTRIDVAQNFIMRHEKAVYFDHLGGLQYFNRFQQNNGLYYSNGNKTLLFYEKVHEQQVKGQPIPEMYRERTCMRYEQRYKRRLLQCFNLPELRASLLYDPVFYTGIVNRWKNDYEKIKKINDIQINYSMIKTKKDQANQAILFYVTQRGGELQVINEIKEAYKRGELTKKQAHDLRQQVEQACKSDVMTCSSDVIHELDNKVKEAARFYL
;
A
#
# COMPACT_ATOMS: atom_id res chain seq x y z
N MET A 1 -2.84 -11.08 -5.53
CA MET A 1 -3.17 -9.77 -5.00
C MET A 1 -2.64 -9.57 -3.56
N TYR A 2 -2.86 -10.49 -2.61
CA TYR A 2 -2.28 -10.37 -1.26
C TYR A 2 -0.75 -10.54 -1.27
N ASP A 3 -0.08 -9.77 -0.41
CA ASP A 3 1.37 -9.89 -0.14
C ASP A 3 1.59 -10.26 1.33
N ASN A 4 1.63 -9.28 2.24
CA ASN A 4 1.78 -9.58 3.67
C ASN A 4 0.41 -9.73 4.33
N ILE A 5 0.28 -10.79 5.11
CA ILE A 5 -0.89 -11.04 5.97
C ILE A 5 -0.39 -11.39 7.35
N ASP A 6 -0.81 -10.62 8.37
CA ASP A 6 -0.57 -11.00 9.76
C ASP A 6 -1.82 -11.66 10.33
N LEU A 7 -1.61 -12.81 11.00
CA LEU A 7 -2.66 -13.63 11.59
C LEU A 7 -2.45 -13.78 13.09
N LYS A 8 -3.54 -13.93 13.84
CA LYS A 8 -3.55 -14.25 15.26
C LYS A 8 -4.61 -15.31 15.53
N LEU A 9 -4.18 -16.50 15.92
CA LEU A 9 -5.05 -17.57 16.40
C LEU A 9 -4.99 -17.59 17.93
N GLY A 10 -6.12 -17.32 18.58
CA GLY A 10 -6.23 -17.35 20.05
C GLY A 10 -6.36 -18.76 20.60
N ILE A 11 -6.04 -18.94 21.88
CA ILE A 11 -6.19 -20.20 22.59
C ILE A 11 -7.63 -20.72 22.59
N ASP A 12 -8.62 -19.83 22.58
CA ASP A 12 -10.04 -20.16 22.54
C ASP A 12 -10.44 -20.90 21.26
N GLU A 13 -9.68 -20.74 20.18
CA GLU A 13 -9.90 -21.43 18.89
C GLU A 13 -9.14 -22.79 18.82
N THR A 14 -8.39 -23.13 19.86
CA THR A 14 -7.52 -24.33 19.91
C THR A 14 -7.73 -25.10 21.23
N PRO A 15 -8.98 -25.52 21.53
CA PRO A 15 -9.28 -26.20 22.82
C PRO A 15 -8.46 -27.49 22.95
N GLY A 16 -7.82 -27.66 24.09
CA GLY A 16 -7.05 -28.85 24.42
C GLY A 16 -5.63 -28.90 23.82
N ILE A 17 -5.17 -27.85 23.13
CA ILE A 17 -3.82 -27.77 22.57
C ILE A 17 -2.94 -26.91 23.50
N ASP A 18 -1.80 -27.47 23.91
CA ASP A 18 -0.76 -26.70 24.60
C ASP A 18 0.15 -26.01 23.57
N LEU A 19 -0.15 -24.76 23.27
CA LEU A 19 0.53 -24.01 22.21
C LEU A 19 2.03 -23.90 22.46
N LEU A 20 2.49 -23.76 23.72
CA LEU A 20 3.92 -23.61 24.04
C LEU A 20 4.70 -24.91 23.95
N ASN A 21 4.05 -26.06 24.14
CA ASN A 21 4.70 -27.36 24.01
C ASN A 21 4.59 -27.93 22.60
N GLU A 22 3.45 -27.74 21.92
CA GLU A 22 3.17 -28.42 20.65
C GLU A 22 3.65 -27.66 19.39
N ILE A 23 3.65 -26.34 19.41
CA ILE A 23 3.94 -25.57 18.19
C ILE A 23 5.44 -25.33 18.00
N PRO A 24 6.26 -25.03 19.03
CA PRO A 24 7.68 -24.79 18.82
C PRO A 24 8.42 -25.95 18.14
N CYS A 25 8.06 -27.20 18.40
CA CYS A 25 8.74 -28.38 17.78
C CYS A 25 8.61 -28.40 16.23
N LYS A 26 7.64 -27.66 15.66
CA LYS A 26 7.43 -27.52 14.21
C LYS A 26 8.20 -26.34 13.60
N LEU A 27 8.84 -25.51 14.44
CA LEU A 27 9.51 -24.28 14.01
C LEU A 27 11.03 -24.47 13.99
N THR A 28 11.68 -23.77 13.07
CA THR A 28 13.15 -23.69 12.98
C THR A 28 13.65 -22.33 13.51
N ARG A 29 14.94 -22.21 13.78
CA ARG A 29 15.60 -20.95 14.22
C ARG A 29 14.87 -20.24 15.34
N GLN A 30 14.63 -20.97 16.42
CA GLN A 30 13.84 -20.49 17.55
C GLN A 30 14.62 -19.55 18.45
N SER A 31 13.90 -18.59 19.03
CA SER A 31 14.34 -17.71 20.11
C SER A 31 13.26 -17.68 21.18
N VAL A 32 13.65 -17.93 22.43
CA VAL A 32 12.74 -17.93 23.57
C VAL A 32 13.00 -16.68 24.40
N THR A 33 11.94 -16.01 24.77
CA THR A 33 11.99 -14.85 25.69
C THR A 33 11.09 -15.14 26.87
N THR A 34 11.66 -15.06 28.09
CA THR A 34 10.89 -15.08 29.34
C THR A 34 10.78 -13.68 29.87
N PHE A 35 9.55 -13.22 30.11
CA PHE A 35 9.25 -11.91 30.66
C PHE A 35 9.32 -11.90 32.19
N PRO A 36 9.45 -10.73 32.85
CA PRO A 36 9.54 -10.63 34.31
C PRO A 36 8.33 -11.20 35.09
N ASP A 37 7.16 -11.25 34.45
CA ASP A 37 5.93 -11.86 34.98
C ASP A 37 5.85 -13.37 34.78
N GLY A 38 6.92 -14.00 34.26
CA GLY A 38 7.00 -15.42 33.98
C GLY A 38 6.38 -15.83 32.65
N ALA A 39 5.79 -14.90 31.87
CA ALA A 39 5.25 -15.22 30.55
C ALA A 39 6.36 -15.61 29.57
N ILE A 40 6.08 -16.60 28.73
CA ILE A 40 7.02 -17.10 27.73
C ILE A 40 6.51 -16.74 26.33
N SER A 41 7.44 -16.30 25.48
CA SER A 41 7.21 -16.09 24.05
C SER A 41 8.29 -16.81 23.25
N VAL A 42 7.90 -17.68 22.36
CA VAL A 42 8.78 -18.37 21.40
C VAL A 42 8.58 -17.73 20.04
N ILE A 43 9.66 -17.30 19.41
CA ILE A 43 9.68 -16.85 18.01
C ILE A 43 10.49 -17.87 17.22
N GLY A 44 9.94 -18.34 16.11
CA GLY A 44 10.61 -19.26 15.20
C GLY A 44 10.08 -19.09 13.77
N TYR A 45 10.50 -19.97 12.88
CA TYR A 45 10.14 -19.92 11.48
C TYR A 45 9.53 -21.25 11.01
N LEU A 46 8.36 -21.15 10.39
CA LEU A 46 7.74 -22.21 9.62
C LEU A 46 8.16 -22.02 8.15
N GLU A 47 9.18 -22.76 7.68
CA GLU A 47 9.89 -22.44 6.44
C GLU A 47 10.46 -21.00 6.47
N SER A 48 9.84 -20.06 5.76
CA SER A 48 10.20 -18.63 5.79
C SER A 48 9.20 -17.74 6.55
N ALA A 49 8.08 -18.30 7.00
CA ALA A 49 7.06 -17.55 7.75
C ALA A 49 7.47 -17.38 9.22
N LYS A 50 7.47 -16.16 9.72
CA LYS A 50 7.77 -15.85 11.12
C LYS A 50 6.58 -16.12 12.00
N ILE A 51 6.73 -17.02 12.95
CA ILE A 51 5.70 -17.44 13.90
C ILE A 51 6.11 -17.01 15.31
N GLN A 52 5.19 -16.39 16.01
CA GLN A 52 5.32 -16.11 17.45
C GLN A 52 4.30 -16.94 18.21
N VAL A 53 4.75 -17.67 19.22
CA VAL A 53 3.92 -18.53 20.07
C VAL A 53 3.98 -18.03 21.51
N THR A 54 2.83 -17.93 22.13
CA THR A 54 2.65 -17.64 23.55
C THR A 54 1.62 -18.61 24.11
N ALA A 55 1.45 -18.68 25.42
CA ALA A 55 0.38 -19.49 26.03
C ALA A 55 -1.03 -19.09 25.56
N GLN A 56 -1.22 -17.85 25.06
CA GLN A 56 -2.53 -17.30 24.70
C GLN A 56 -2.82 -17.29 23.20
N ALA A 57 -1.78 -17.39 22.35
CA ALA A 57 -1.98 -17.28 20.89
C ALA A 57 -0.77 -17.72 20.09
N VAL A 58 -1.04 -18.16 18.87
CA VAL A 58 -0.08 -18.24 17.76
C VAL A 58 -0.29 -17.05 16.83
N LYS A 59 0.80 -16.37 16.46
CA LYS A 59 0.77 -15.22 15.57
C LYS A 59 1.73 -15.42 14.40
N VAL A 60 1.23 -15.19 13.20
CA VAL A 60 2.04 -15.02 11.98
C VAL A 60 2.26 -13.54 11.79
N LYS A 61 3.51 -13.08 11.75
CA LYS A 61 3.84 -11.66 11.69
C LYS A 61 4.93 -11.36 10.67
N ASP A 62 4.82 -10.16 10.07
CA ASP A 62 5.83 -9.64 9.15
C ASP A 62 6.21 -10.65 8.05
N THR A 63 5.24 -11.45 7.62
CA THR A 63 5.43 -12.52 6.65
C THR A 63 4.73 -12.16 5.35
N SER A 64 5.47 -12.16 4.24
CA SER A 64 4.85 -12.18 2.92
C SER A 64 4.27 -13.57 2.68
N LEU A 65 2.95 -13.69 2.79
CA LEU A 65 2.22 -14.93 2.53
C LEU A 65 2.47 -15.39 1.08
N CYS A 66 2.56 -14.42 0.16
CA CYS A 66 2.89 -14.66 -1.24
C CYS A 66 4.27 -15.30 -1.38
N LYS A 67 5.31 -14.70 -0.78
CA LYS A 67 6.67 -15.22 -0.83
C LYS A 67 6.79 -16.59 -0.15
N TRP A 68 6.12 -16.78 0.98
CA TRP A 68 6.13 -18.06 1.69
C TRP A 68 5.48 -19.19 0.87
N PHE A 69 4.40 -18.87 0.15
CA PHE A 69 3.65 -19.89 -0.61
C PHE A 69 4.20 -20.12 -2.02
N LEU A 70 4.55 -19.04 -2.77
CA LEU A 70 5.02 -19.10 -4.16
C LEU A 70 6.55 -19.07 -4.32
N GLY A 71 7.30 -18.80 -3.25
CA GLY A 71 8.76 -18.63 -3.28
C GLY A 71 9.24 -17.22 -3.51
N ASP A 72 8.48 -16.38 -4.21
CA ASP A 72 8.74 -14.96 -4.42
C ASP A 72 7.47 -14.12 -4.27
N ASN A 73 7.59 -12.80 -4.38
CA ASN A 73 6.46 -11.87 -4.34
C ASN A 73 6.45 -10.90 -5.55
N PHE A 74 6.97 -11.37 -6.67
CA PHE A 74 6.80 -10.67 -7.95
C PHE A 74 5.40 -10.92 -8.54
N GLN A 75 4.79 -12.04 -8.22
CA GLN A 75 3.37 -12.32 -8.48
C GLN A 75 2.55 -12.07 -7.22
N GLY A 76 1.27 -11.86 -7.34
CA GLY A 76 0.34 -11.76 -6.21
C GLY A 76 -0.47 -13.06 -6.08
N LEU A 77 -0.85 -13.42 -4.86
CA LEU A 77 -1.74 -14.56 -4.63
C LEU A 77 -3.11 -14.33 -5.27
N THR A 78 -3.57 -15.27 -6.05
CA THR A 78 -4.98 -15.36 -6.46
C THR A 78 -5.84 -15.75 -5.25
N ARG A 79 -7.15 -15.73 -5.43
CA ARG A 79 -8.09 -16.21 -4.40
C ARG A 79 -7.85 -17.69 -4.06
N GLY A 80 -7.64 -18.52 -5.07
CA GLY A 80 -7.31 -19.95 -4.90
C GLY A 80 -5.98 -20.16 -4.17
N ASP A 81 -4.92 -19.45 -4.58
CA ASP A 81 -3.62 -19.52 -3.92
C ASP A 81 -3.72 -19.09 -2.45
N THR A 82 -4.51 -18.06 -2.15
CA THR A 82 -4.71 -17.59 -0.78
C THR A 82 -5.35 -18.68 0.09
N ARG A 83 -6.35 -19.38 -0.43
CA ARG A 83 -6.97 -20.53 0.25
C ARG A 83 -5.93 -21.62 0.50
N HIS A 84 -5.22 -22.06 -0.52
CA HIS A 84 -4.21 -23.11 -0.40
C HIS A 84 -3.06 -22.72 0.56
N ALA A 85 -2.67 -21.43 0.58
CA ALA A 85 -1.66 -20.95 1.52
C ALA A 85 -2.14 -21.05 2.98
N VAL A 86 -3.41 -20.70 3.27
CA VAL A 86 -3.99 -20.86 4.62
C VAL A 86 -4.13 -22.34 4.99
N GLU A 87 -4.60 -23.18 4.07
CA GLU A 87 -4.72 -24.63 4.25
C GLU A 87 -3.33 -25.26 4.53
N LYS A 88 -2.31 -24.96 3.71
CA LYS A 88 -0.92 -25.43 3.95
C LYS A 88 -0.42 -25.01 5.33
N MET A 89 -0.69 -23.78 5.75
CA MET A 89 -0.27 -23.31 7.07
C MET A 89 -0.99 -24.06 8.19
N SER A 90 -2.28 -24.36 8.00
CA SER A 90 -3.08 -25.16 8.95
C SER A 90 -2.52 -26.57 9.10
N ASP A 91 -2.20 -27.23 7.99
CA ASP A 91 -1.66 -28.58 7.97
C ASP A 91 -0.28 -28.66 8.63
N LEU A 92 0.61 -27.71 8.32
CA LEU A 92 1.96 -27.70 8.88
C LEU A 92 1.97 -27.38 10.38
N LEU A 93 1.09 -26.50 10.86
CA LEU A 93 0.97 -26.18 12.27
C LEU A 93 0.06 -27.14 13.03
N LEU A 94 -0.79 -27.91 12.36
CA LEU A 94 -1.90 -28.69 12.91
C LEU A 94 -2.86 -27.81 13.73
N LEU A 95 -3.15 -26.62 13.19
CA LEU A 95 -4.01 -25.60 13.81
C LEU A 95 -5.04 -25.10 12.81
N PRO A 96 -6.26 -24.72 13.23
CA PRO A 96 -7.29 -24.18 12.34
C PRO A 96 -6.97 -22.72 11.95
N MET A 97 -5.96 -22.51 11.10
CA MET A 97 -5.49 -21.17 10.72
C MET A 97 -6.52 -20.38 9.91
N ASP A 98 -7.51 -21.02 9.30
CA ASP A 98 -8.69 -20.42 8.66
C ASP A 98 -9.52 -19.57 9.64
N ARG A 99 -9.52 -19.95 10.95
CA ARG A 99 -10.20 -19.22 12.04
C ARG A 99 -9.37 -18.07 12.61
N ALA A 100 -8.09 -17.98 12.29
CA ALA A 100 -7.22 -16.93 12.81
C ALA A 100 -7.74 -15.54 12.45
N ALA A 101 -7.72 -14.61 13.40
CA ALA A 101 -8.05 -13.22 13.18
C ALA A 101 -6.96 -12.57 12.31
N VAL A 102 -7.36 -11.83 11.27
CA VAL A 102 -6.46 -11.07 10.41
C VAL A 102 -6.18 -9.73 11.07
N THR A 103 -4.91 -9.42 11.30
CA THR A 103 -4.49 -8.17 11.98
C THR A 103 -3.75 -7.21 11.07
N ARG A 104 -3.32 -7.65 9.88
CA ARG A 104 -2.76 -6.82 8.81
C ARG A 104 -3.08 -7.43 7.45
N ILE A 105 -3.34 -6.57 6.48
CA ILE A 105 -3.48 -6.94 5.07
C ILE A 105 -2.63 -5.97 4.25
N ASP A 106 -1.69 -6.51 3.46
CA ASP A 106 -1.02 -5.77 2.41
C ASP A 106 -1.43 -6.36 1.06
N VAL A 107 -1.88 -5.49 0.16
CA VAL A 107 -2.32 -5.83 -1.20
C VAL A 107 -1.38 -5.16 -2.17
N ALA A 108 -0.80 -5.90 -3.09
CA ALA A 108 0.23 -5.36 -3.97
C ALA A 108 0.20 -5.98 -5.36
N GLN A 109 0.67 -5.19 -6.34
CA GLN A 109 0.92 -5.62 -7.71
C GLN A 109 2.18 -4.96 -8.27
N ASN A 110 2.91 -5.71 -9.07
CA ASN A 110 4.10 -5.27 -9.78
C ASN A 110 3.78 -5.02 -11.25
N PHE A 111 4.33 -3.95 -11.81
CA PHE A 111 4.16 -3.54 -13.19
C PHE A 111 5.50 -3.33 -13.85
N ILE A 112 5.73 -3.94 -14.99
CA ILE A 112 6.85 -3.58 -15.88
C ILE A 112 6.45 -2.28 -16.57
N MET A 113 7.27 -1.24 -16.41
CA MET A 113 7.01 0.13 -16.85
C MET A 113 8.00 0.56 -17.93
N ARG A 114 7.60 1.50 -18.79
CA ARG A 114 8.45 2.05 -19.88
C ARG A 114 9.46 3.07 -19.36
N HIS A 115 9.08 3.81 -18.30
CA HIS A 115 9.89 4.91 -17.77
C HIS A 115 10.35 4.61 -16.33
N GLU A 116 11.30 5.37 -15.85
CA GLU A 116 11.73 5.33 -14.46
C GLU A 116 10.61 5.80 -13.51
N LYS A 117 10.65 5.33 -12.27
CA LYS A 117 9.65 5.63 -11.24
C LYS A 117 9.39 7.13 -11.03
N ALA A 118 10.44 7.97 -11.14
CA ALA A 118 10.32 9.40 -10.92
C ALA A 118 9.31 10.05 -11.87
N VAL A 119 9.32 9.64 -13.14
CA VAL A 119 8.41 10.16 -14.17
C VAL A 119 6.94 9.91 -13.78
N TYR A 120 6.61 8.73 -13.23
CA TYR A 120 5.25 8.45 -12.76
C TYR A 120 4.91 9.21 -11.48
N PHE A 121 5.87 9.38 -10.57
CA PHE A 121 5.65 10.09 -9.29
C PHE A 121 5.31 11.55 -9.50
N ASP A 122 5.89 12.20 -10.50
CA ASP A 122 5.61 13.59 -10.86
C ASP A 122 4.17 13.78 -11.36
N HIS A 123 3.58 12.72 -11.93
CA HIS A 123 2.20 12.73 -12.42
C HIS A 123 1.17 12.22 -11.38
N LEU A 124 1.60 11.71 -10.23
CA LEU A 124 0.73 11.26 -9.15
C LEU A 124 0.61 12.36 -8.09
N GLY A 125 -0.43 13.17 -8.19
CA GLY A 125 -0.72 14.30 -7.30
C GLY A 125 -1.29 13.91 -5.94
N GLY A 126 -2.07 14.80 -5.34
CA GLY A 126 -2.67 14.60 -4.03
C GLY A 126 -3.76 13.53 -4.00
N LEU A 127 -3.98 12.96 -2.81
CA LEU A 127 -5.12 12.09 -2.49
C LEU A 127 -5.86 12.67 -1.29
N GLN A 128 -7.17 12.84 -1.41
CA GLN A 128 -7.98 13.44 -0.35
C GLN A 128 -7.88 12.62 0.96
N TYR A 129 -7.70 13.30 2.08
CA TYR A 129 -7.54 12.73 3.42
C TYR A 129 -6.25 11.93 3.64
N PHE A 130 -5.27 12.03 2.74
CA PHE A 130 -3.96 11.41 2.88
C PHE A 130 -2.86 12.46 2.81
N ASN A 131 -1.82 12.25 3.59
CA ASN A 131 -0.56 12.99 3.46
C ASN A 131 0.27 12.34 2.37
N ARG A 132 0.58 13.10 1.31
CA ARG A 132 1.51 12.69 0.26
C ARG A 132 2.92 13.10 0.64
N PHE A 133 3.86 12.18 0.58
CA PHE A 133 5.28 12.48 0.74
C PHE A 133 6.11 11.52 -0.11
N GLN A 134 7.22 12.03 -0.61
CA GLN A 134 8.16 11.28 -1.41
C GLN A 134 9.47 11.10 -0.63
N GLN A 135 9.97 9.89 -0.63
CA GLN A 135 11.27 9.52 -0.08
C GLN A 135 12.12 8.90 -1.19
N ASN A 136 13.44 8.75 -0.97
CA ASN A 136 14.37 8.21 -1.96
C ASN A 136 13.91 6.89 -2.60
N ASN A 137 13.17 6.09 -1.85
CA ASN A 137 12.74 4.75 -2.28
C ASN A 137 11.32 4.69 -2.83
N GLY A 138 10.50 5.73 -2.69
CA GLY A 138 9.11 5.66 -3.14
C GLY A 138 8.25 6.87 -2.86
N LEU A 139 7.05 6.84 -3.42
CA LEU A 139 5.97 7.80 -3.20
C LEU A 139 4.94 7.19 -2.26
N TYR A 140 4.57 7.92 -1.21
CA TYR A 140 3.70 7.46 -0.14
C TYR A 140 2.47 8.35 -0.02
N TYR A 141 1.32 7.72 0.24
CA TYR A 141 0.10 8.37 0.69
C TYR A 141 -0.31 7.70 2.00
N SER A 142 -0.32 8.43 3.11
CA SER A 142 -0.59 7.84 4.42
C SER A 142 -1.67 8.61 5.16
N ASN A 143 -2.54 7.86 5.83
CA ASN A 143 -3.40 8.34 6.89
C ASN A 143 -3.26 7.44 8.13
N GLY A 144 -4.04 7.69 9.18
CA GLY A 144 -3.90 6.95 10.44
C GLY A 144 -4.12 5.43 10.34
N ASN A 145 -4.78 4.93 9.30
CA ASN A 145 -5.23 3.54 9.18
C ASN A 145 -4.60 2.78 8.01
N LYS A 146 -4.30 3.50 6.92
CA LYS A 146 -3.88 2.91 5.64
C LYS A 146 -2.73 3.69 5.01
N THR A 147 -1.87 2.98 4.30
CA THR A 147 -0.81 3.56 3.48
C THR A 147 -0.90 2.99 2.07
N LEU A 148 -0.87 3.87 1.05
CA LEU A 148 -0.62 3.51 -0.33
C LEU A 148 0.83 3.89 -0.63
N LEU A 149 1.54 3.03 -1.34
CA LEU A 149 2.91 3.34 -1.72
C LEU A 149 3.24 2.80 -3.11
N PHE A 150 4.10 3.54 -3.80
CA PHE A 150 4.68 3.20 -5.08
C PHE A 150 6.20 3.18 -4.94
N TYR A 151 6.86 2.12 -5.41
CA TYR A 151 8.30 2.01 -5.37
C TYR A 151 8.85 1.08 -6.45
N GLU A 152 10.14 1.18 -6.70
CA GLU A 152 10.83 0.34 -7.65
C GLU A 152 11.19 -1.00 -6.99
N LYS A 153 10.57 -2.08 -7.47
CA LYS A 153 10.63 -3.42 -6.85
C LYS A 153 11.97 -4.11 -7.07
N VAL A 154 12.56 -3.97 -8.25
CA VAL A 154 13.86 -4.60 -8.56
C VAL A 154 14.96 -4.00 -7.70
N HIS A 155 14.99 -2.67 -7.58
CA HIS A 155 15.94 -1.99 -6.69
C HIS A 155 15.77 -2.40 -5.22
N GLU A 156 14.53 -2.52 -4.74
CA GLU A 156 14.24 -2.98 -3.38
C GLU A 156 14.79 -4.40 -3.13
N GLN A 157 14.68 -5.30 -4.10
CA GLN A 157 15.22 -6.65 -3.99
C GLN A 157 16.76 -6.67 -4.07
N GLN A 158 17.37 -5.84 -4.92
CA GLN A 158 18.82 -5.68 -5.00
C GLN A 158 19.42 -5.23 -3.66
N VAL A 159 18.83 -4.20 -3.05
CA VAL A 159 19.26 -3.68 -1.74
C VAL A 159 19.16 -4.76 -0.65
N LYS A 160 18.16 -5.65 -0.73
CA LYS A 160 17.97 -6.75 0.21
C LYS A 160 18.78 -8.01 -0.13
N GLY A 161 19.57 -8.01 -1.21
CA GLY A 161 20.30 -9.20 -1.65
C GLY A 161 19.40 -10.40 -2.01
N GLN A 162 18.18 -10.12 -2.49
CA GLN A 162 17.19 -11.16 -2.79
C GLN A 162 17.16 -11.49 -4.27
N PRO A 163 16.85 -12.74 -4.65
CA PRO A 163 16.80 -13.15 -6.05
C PRO A 163 15.73 -12.36 -6.83
N ILE A 164 16.07 -12.02 -8.06
CA ILE A 164 15.19 -11.33 -9.01
C ILE A 164 14.92 -12.28 -10.16
N PRO A 165 13.64 -12.62 -10.46
CA PRO A 165 13.30 -13.44 -11.59
C PRO A 165 13.79 -12.80 -12.91
N GLU A 166 14.25 -13.63 -13.84
CA GLU A 166 14.92 -13.18 -15.07
C GLU A 166 14.06 -12.19 -15.88
N MET A 167 12.76 -12.42 -15.95
CA MET A 167 11.83 -11.54 -16.66
C MET A 167 11.76 -10.10 -16.14
N TYR A 168 12.26 -9.84 -14.91
CA TYR A 168 12.31 -8.51 -14.29
C TYR A 168 13.71 -7.89 -14.27
N ARG A 169 14.75 -8.66 -14.65
CA ARG A 169 16.11 -8.14 -14.72
C ARG A 169 16.17 -7.04 -15.78
N GLU A 170 16.91 -5.98 -15.48
CA GLU A 170 17.12 -4.83 -16.36
C GLU A 170 15.84 -4.11 -16.82
N ARG A 171 14.75 -4.31 -16.10
CA ARG A 171 13.48 -3.63 -16.36
C ARG A 171 13.07 -2.76 -15.19
N THR A 172 12.46 -1.63 -15.48
CA THR A 172 11.79 -0.83 -14.47
C THR A 172 10.54 -1.58 -14.00
N CYS A 173 10.54 -1.99 -12.73
CA CYS A 173 9.42 -2.72 -12.14
C CYS A 173 8.82 -1.91 -10.97
N MET A 174 7.77 -1.18 -11.26
CA MET A 174 7.06 -0.41 -10.25
C MET A 174 6.07 -1.28 -9.49
N ARG A 175 6.11 -1.24 -8.17
CA ARG A 175 5.12 -1.87 -7.29
C ARG A 175 4.17 -0.83 -6.75
N TYR A 176 2.87 -1.09 -6.86
CA TYR A 176 1.81 -0.38 -6.15
C TYR A 176 1.26 -1.27 -5.05
N GLU A 177 1.31 -0.78 -3.81
CA GLU A 177 0.96 -1.53 -2.61
C GLU A 177 0.04 -0.72 -1.71
N GLN A 178 -0.95 -1.37 -1.12
CA GLN A 178 -1.80 -0.83 -0.06
C GLN A 178 -1.63 -1.64 1.21
N ARG A 179 -1.37 -0.96 2.33
CA ARG A 179 -1.18 -1.55 3.65
C ARG A 179 -2.30 -1.15 4.58
N TYR A 180 -3.03 -2.12 5.09
CA TYR A 180 -4.03 -1.95 6.13
C TYR A 180 -3.46 -2.50 7.43
N LYS A 181 -3.09 -1.61 8.39
CA LYS A 181 -2.38 -1.98 9.62
C LYS A 181 -3.15 -1.71 10.90
N ARG A 182 -4.17 -0.88 10.84
CA ARG A 182 -4.95 -0.47 12.01
C ARG A 182 -6.43 -0.44 11.67
N ARG A 183 -7.25 -0.76 12.67
CA ARG A 183 -8.72 -0.67 12.59
C ARG A 183 -9.30 -1.41 11.38
N LEU A 184 -8.80 -2.63 11.09
CA LEU A 184 -9.23 -3.40 9.92
C LEU A 184 -10.74 -3.60 9.91
N LEU A 185 -11.33 -3.96 11.05
CA LEU A 185 -12.78 -4.17 11.17
C LEU A 185 -13.57 -2.93 10.75
N GLN A 186 -13.12 -1.73 11.16
CA GLN A 186 -13.75 -0.48 10.74
C GLN A 186 -13.47 -0.17 9.26
N CYS A 187 -12.24 -0.44 8.78
CA CYS A 187 -11.88 -0.23 7.37
C CYS A 187 -12.76 -1.05 6.43
N PHE A 188 -13.14 -2.25 6.82
CA PHE A 188 -13.94 -3.18 6.00
C PHE A 188 -15.42 -3.23 6.42
N ASN A 189 -15.80 -2.53 7.48
CA ASN A 189 -17.14 -2.53 8.06
C ASN A 189 -17.62 -3.96 8.42
N LEU A 190 -16.77 -4.67 9.16
CA LEU A 190 -17.01 -6.05 9.57
C LEU A 190 -16.99 -6.18 11.09
N PRO A 191 -17.80 -7.07 11.68
CA PRO A 191 -17.76 -7.38 13.11
C PRO A 191 -16.50 -8.20 13.46
N GLU A 192 -16.05 -9.05 12.55
CA GLU A 192 -14.83 -9.85 12.66
C GLU A 192 -14.18 -10.03 11.29
N LEU A 193 -12.88 -10.34 11.28
CA LEU A 193 -12.12 -10.60 10.06
C LEU A 193 -11.22 -11.81 10.29
N ARG A 194 -11.66 -12.97 9.82
CA ARG A 194 -10.96 -14.25 9.90
C ARG A 194 -10.20 -14.56 8.62
N ALA A 195 -9.19 -15.42 8.70
CA ALA A 195 -8.38 -15.79 7.54
C ALA A 195 -9.22 -16.46 6.43
N SER A 196 -10.26 -17.22 6.77
CA SER A 196 -11.20 -17.78 5.81
C SER A 196 -11.88 -16.72 4.93
N LEU A 197 -12.08 -15.51 5.44
CA LEU A 197 -12.69 -14.42 4.68
C LEU A 197 -11.76 -13.88 3.56
N LEU A 198 -10.45 -14.06 3.69
CA LEU A 198 -9.49 -13.60 2.65
C LEU A 198 -9.72 -14.24 1.29
N TYR A 199 -10.27 -15.45 1.25
CA TYR A 199 -10.60 -16.17 0.02
C TYR A 199 -12.11 -16.30 -0.23
N ASP A 200 -12.95 -15.64 0.57
CA ASP A 200 -14.36 -15.44 0.23
C ASP A 200 -14.47 -14.62 -1.05
N PRO A 201 -15.33 -15.04 -2.02
CA PRO A 201 -15.43 -14.34 -3.31
C PRO A 201 -15.79 -12.86 -3.19
N VAL A 202 -16.72 -12.52 -2.29
CA VAL A 202 -17.25 -11.16 -2.14
C VAL A 202 -16.17 -10.27 -1.50
N PHE A 203 -15.52 -10.76 -0.43
CA PHE A 203 -14.48 -10.02 0.25
C PHE A 203 -13.25 -9.82 -0.66
N TYR A 204 -12.82 -10.88 -1.35
CA TYR A 204 -11.67 -10.81 -2.26
C TYR A 204 -11.90 -9.81 -3.39
N THR A 205 -13.08 -9.89 -4.05
CA THR A 205 -13.51 -8.91 -5.07
C THR A 205 -13.55 -7.49 -4.49
N GLY A 206 -14.07 -7.34 -3.27
CA GLY A 206 -14.11 -6.07 -2.55
C GLY A 206 -12.71 -5.47 -2.32
N ILE A 207 -11.72 -6.29 -1.96
CA ILE A 207 -10.32 -5.88 -1.78
C ILE A 207 -9.71 -5.42 -3.11
N VAL A 208 -9.88 -6.19 -4.19
CA VAL A 208 -9.37 -5.83 -5.53
C VAL A 208 -9.95 -4.49 -5.99
N ASN A 209 -11.27 -4.32 -5.86
CA ASN A 209 -11.94 -3.07 -6.23
C ASN A 209 -11.48 -1.88 -5.37
N ARG A 210 -11.30 -2.05 -4.05
CA ARG A 210 -10.75 -0.99 -3.19
C ARG A 210 -9.35 -0.59 -3.60
N TRP A 211 -8.49 -1.55 -3.91
CA TRP A 211 -7.13 -1.29 -4.37
C TRP A 211 -7.12 -0.47 -5.66
N LYS A 212 -7.94 -0.83 -6.65
CA LYS A 212 -8.10 -0.06 -7.88
C LYS A 212 -8.69 1.32 -7.64
N ASN A 213 -9.83 1.40 -6.92
CA ASN A 213 -10.55 2.65 -6.69
C ASN A 213 -9.71 3.68 -5.90
N ASP A 214 -8.89 3.25 -4.96
CA ASP A 214 -8.00 4.17 -4.23
C ASP A 214 -6.90 4.74 -5.13
N TYR A 215 -6.38 3.96 -6.08
CA TYR A 215 -5.50 4.46 -7.13
C TYR A 215 -6.21 5.50 -8.02
N GLU A 216 -7.44 5.20 -8.44
CA GLU A 216 -8.22 6.11 -9.30
C GLU A 216 -8.52 7.45 -8.63
N LYS A 217 -8.65 7.46 -7.30
CA LYS A 217 -8.85 8.70 -6.50
C LYS A 217 -7.61 9.57 -6.37
N ILE A 218 -6.42 9.06 -6.68
CA ILE A 218 -5.21 9.89 -6.71
C ILE A 218 -5.39 10.89 -7.85
N LYS A 219 -5.29 12.19 -7.54
CA LYS A 219 -5.36 13.24 -8.55
C LYS A 219 -4.20 13.08 -9.54
N LYS A 220 -4.50 12.94 -10.81
CA LYS A 220 -3.48 12.86 -11.85
C LYS A 220 -3.07 14.28 -12.26
N ILE A 221 -1.77 14.46 -12.46
CA ILE A 221 -1.18 15.70 -12.94
C ILE A 221 -0.87 15.49 -14.41
N ASN A 222 -1.51 16.26 -15.26
CA ASN A 222 -1.26 16.25 -16.69
C ASN A 222 -0.05 17.12 -17.02
N ASP A 223 0.60 16.85 -18.13
CA ASP A 223 1.64 17.72 -18.65
C ASP A 223 1.04 19.08 -19.02
N ILE A 224 1.67 20.14 -18.53
CA ILE A 224 1.25 21.50 -18.84
C ILE A 224 2.04 21.99 -20.03
N GLN A 225 1.33 22.19 -21.13
CA GLN A 225 1.88 22.95 -22.25
C GLN A 225 1.49 24.42 -22.08
N ILE A 226 2.50 25.28 -21.88
CA ILE A 226 2.27 26.72 -21.85
C ILE A 226 1.82 27.17 -23.23
N ASN A 227 0.57 27.57 -23.34
CA ASN A 227 0.04 28.15 -24.57
C ASN A 227 0.20 29.68 -24.53
N TYR A 228 1.30 30.17 -25.10
CA TYR A 228 1.58 31.62 -25.12
C TYR A 228 0.50 32.42 -25.82
N SER A 229 -0.25 31.83 -26.76
CA SER A 229 -1.35 32.53 -27.47
C SER A 229 -2.55 32.83 -26.54
N MET A 230 -2.66 32.11 -25.43
CA MET A 230 -3.72 32.32 -24.43
C MET A 230 -3.37 33.36 -23.35
N ILE A 231 -2.10 33.84 -23.32
CA ILE A 231 -1.67 34.87 -22.38
C ILE A 231 -2.02 36.25 -22.94
N LYS A 232 -3.18 36.76 -22.58
CA LYS A 232 -3.64 38.09 -23.04
C LYS A 232 -3.49 39.16 -21.96
N THR A 233 -3.45 38.78 -20.70
CA THR A 233 -3.42 39.70 -19.56
C THR A 233 -2.32 39.31 -18.54
N LYS A 234 -1.93 40.26 -17.68
CA LYS A 234 -1.03 39.97 -16.54
C LYS A 234 -1.61 38.89 -15.59
N LYS A 235 -2.95 38.84 -15.50
CA LYS A 235 -3.64 37.82 -14.70
C LYS A 235 -3.48 36.45 -15.31
N ASP A 236 -3.56 36.30 -16.63
CA ASP A 236 -3.33 35.01 -17.31
C ASP A 236 -1.91 34.54 -17.11
N GLN A 237 -0.93 35.44 -17.21
CA GLN A 237 0.48 35.14 -16.93
C GLN A 237 0.69 34.67 -15.48
N ALA A 238 0.08 35.36 -14.50
CA ALA A 238 0.16 34.96 -13.09
C ALA A 238 -0.49 33.60 -12.84
N ASN A 239 -1.67 33.35 -13.41
CA ASN A 239 -2.34 32.05 -13.28
C ASN A 239 -1.52 30.92 -13.88
N GLN A 240 -0.86 31.12 -15.02
CA GLN A 240 0.01 30.08 -15.61
C GLN A 240 1.25 29.81 -14.76
N ALA A 241 1.87 30.85 -14.18
CA ALA A 241 3.00 30.68 -13.26
C ALA A 241 2.59 29.90 -11.99
N ILE A 242 1.42 30.23 -11.43
CA ILE A 242 0.85 29.51 -10.29
C ILE A 242 0.55 28.05 -10.66
N LEU A 243 -0.06 27.82 -11.82
CA LEU A 243 -0.38 26.48 -12.29
C LEU A 243 0.90 25.64 -12.50
N PHE A 244 1.93 26.20 -13.08
CA PHE A 244 3.25 25.57 -13.21
C PHE A 244 3.82 25.21 -11.83
N TYR A 245 3.83 26.16 -10.88
CA TYR A 245 4.27 25.91 -9.50
C TYR A 245 3.46 24.78 -8.85
N VAL A 246 2.14 24.83 -8.96
CA VAL A 246 1.23 23.81 -8.39
C VAL A 246 1.55 22.42 -8.93
N THR A 247 1.83 22.31 -10.22
CA THR A 247 2.18 21.05 -10.87
C THR A 247 3.50 20.49 -10.32
N GLN A 248 4.53 21.34 -10.23
CA GLN A 248 5.84 20.96 -9.67
C GLN A 248 5.75 20.52 -8.20
N ARG A 249 4.77 21.02 -7.45
CA ARG A 249 4.58 20.70 -6.03
C ARG A 249 3.67 19.49 -5.78
N GLY A 250 3.23 18.78 -6.80
CA GLY A 250 2.37 17.61 -6.66
C GLY A 250 0.87 17.90 -6.72
N GLY A 251 0.49 19.03 -7.33
CA GLY A 251 -0.88 19.39 -7.65
C GLY A 251 -1.58 20.25 -6.60
N GLU A 252 -2.80 20.69 -6.95
CA GLU A 252 -3.62 21.63 -6.18
C GLU A 252 -3.80 21.22 -4.72
N LEU A 253 -4.20 19.97 -4.47
CA LEU A 253 -4.44 19.48 -3.11
C LEU A 253 -3.20 19.53 -2.24
N GLN A 254 -2.01 19.25 -2.82
CA GLN A 254 -0.75 19.32 -2.09
C GLN A 254 -0.43 20.75 -1.67
N VAL A 255 -0.54 21.70 -2.59
CA VAL A 255 -0.27 23.12 -2.30
C VAL A 255 -1.28 23.68 -1.29
N ILE A 256 -2.57 23.33 -1.40
CA ILE A 256 -3.59 23.70 -0.40
C ILE A 256 -3.26 23.15 0.98
N ASN A 257 -2.77 21.90 1.07
CA ASN A 257 -2.33 21.35 2.34
C ASN A 257 -1.09 22.07 2.90
N GLU A 258 -0.13 22.40 2.07
CA GLU A 258 1.05 23.20 2.49
C GLU A 258 0.65 24.55 3.05
N ILE A 259 -0.27 25.28 2.39
CA ILE A 259 -0.82 26.54 2.89
C ILE A 259 -1.51 26.36 4.25
N LYS A 260 -2.27 25.28 4.41
CA LYS A 260 -2.94 24.96 5.67
C LYS A 260 -1.95 24.68 6.81
N GLU A 261 -0.89 23.93 6.52
CA GLU A 261 0.15 23.66 7.52
C GLU A 261 0.97 24.91 7.86
N ALA A 262 1.29 25.76 6.88
CA ALA A 262 1.92 27.07 7.13
C ALA A 262 1.04 27.97 8.03
N TYR A 263 -0.27 27.99 7.81
CA TYR A 263 -1.20 28.68 8.70
C TYR A 263 -1.19 28.13 10.12
N LYS A 264 -1.19 26.80 10.29
CA LYS A 264 -1.13 26.16 11.61
C LYS A 264 0.17 26.49 12.36
N ARG A 265 1.29 26.61 11.63
CA ARG A 265 2.58 27.02 12.20
C ARG A 265 2.69 28.52 12.50
N GLY A 266 1.65 29.30 12.17
CA GLY A 266 1.64 30.76 12.38
C GLY A 266 2.45 31.56 11.35
N GLU A 267 2.90 30.94 10.25
CA GLU A 267 3.64 31.61 9.15
C GLU A 267 2.72 32.49 8.27
N LEU A 268 1.42 32.20 8.29
CA LEU A 268 0.39 32.91 7.53
C LEU A 268 -0.74 33.36 8.44
N THR A 269 -1.28 34.55 8.18
CA THR A 269 -2.55 34.96 8.77
C THR A 269 -3.72 34.24 8.10
N LYS A 270 -4.89 34.22 8.75
CA LYS A 270 -6.11 33.60 8.19
C LYS A 270 -6.48 34.19 6.83
N LYS A 271 -6.33 35.53 6.65
CA LYS A 271 -6.58 36.18 5.39
C LYS A 271 -5.60 35.76 4.30
N GLN A 272 -4.29 35.78 4.59
CA GLN A 272 -3.27 35.35 3.64
C GLN A 272 -3.46 33.91 3.19
N ALA A 273 -3.75 32.99 4.11
CA ALA A 273 -4.02 31.58 3.77
C ALA A 273 -5.28 31.44 2.89
N HIS A 274 -6.32 32.24 3.14
CA HIS A 274 -7.53 32.25 2.32
C HIS A 274 -7.25 32.77 0.90
N ASP A 275 -6.56 33.90 0.79
CA ASP A 275 -6.25 34.54 -0.49
C ASP A 275 -5.34 33.64 -1.36
N LEU A 276 -4.32 33.03 -0.76
CA LEU A 276 -3.44 32.08 -1.46
C LEU A 276 -4.22 30.86 -1.96
N ARG A 277 -5.13 30.31 -1.15
CA ARG A 277 -5.99 29.19 -1.61
C ARG A 277 -6.86 29.60 -2.78
N GLN A 278 -7.51 30.76 -2.72
CA GLN A 278 -8.32 31.24 -3.83
C GLN A 278 -7.51 31.43 -5.12
N GLN A 279 -6.28 31.97 -5.02
CA GLN A 279 -5.40 32.10 -6.17
C GLN A 279 -5.03 30.76 -6.79
N VAL A 280 -4.69 29.75 -5.98
CA VAL A 280 -4.41 28.38 -6.45
C VAL A 280 -5.62 27.77 -7.12
N GLU A 281 -6.80 27.84 -6.49
CA GLU A 281 -8.05 27.31 -7.03
C GLU A 281 -8.45 28.01 -8.36
N GLN A 282 -8.24 29.31 -8.47
CA GLN A 282 -8.51 30.07 -9.72
C GLN A 282 -7.53 29.66 -10.84
N ALA A 283 -6.25 29.56 -10.53
CA ALA A 283 -5.25 29.14 -11.51
C ALA A 283 -5.52 27.73 -12.04
N CYS A 284 -5.94 26.80 -11.16
CA CYS A 284 -6.26 25.42 -11.53
C CYS A 284 -7.58 25.28 -12.33
N LYS A 285 -8.46 26.27 -12.29
CA LYS A 285 -9.70 26.33 -13.09
C LYS A 285 -9.53 26.96 -14.46
N SER A 286 -8.37 27.57 -14.74
CA SER A 286 -8.12 28.17 -16.04
C SER A 286 -8.01 27.09 -17.13
N ASP A 287 -8.65 27.29 -18.29
CA ASP A 287 -8.67 26.39 -19.44
C ASP A 287 -7.29 26.34 -20.15
N VAL A 288 -6.26 25.97 -19.41
CA VAL A 288 -4.96 25.63 -19.99
C VAL A 288 -5.11 24.24 -20.60
N MET A 289 -4.80 24.08 -21.87
CA MET A 289 -4.77 22.79 -22.55
C MET A 289 -3.81 21.86 -21.78
N THR A 290 -4.39 20.97 -20.98
CA THR A 290 -3.65 19.86 -20.37
C THR A 290 -3.71 18.71 -21.36
N CYS A 291 -2.55 18.29 -21.88
CA CYS A 291 -2.45 17.01 -22.58
C CYS A 291 -2.45 15.90 -21.53
N SER A 292 -3.31 14.89 -21.71
CA SER A 292 -3.22 13.67 -20.91
C SER A 292 -1.85 13.04 -21.15
N SER A 293 -1.12 12.79 -20.08
CA SER A 293 0.21 12.19 -20.18
C SER A 293 0.12 10.71 -20.56
N ASP A 294 0.83 10.28 -21.60
CA ASP A 294 0.95 8.88 -21.98
C ASP A 294 1.48 8.00 -20.82
N VAL A 295 2.27 8.61 -19.94
CA VAL A 295 2.78 8.01 -18.71
C VAL A 295 1.65 7.58 -17.78
N ILE A 296 0.68 8.45 -17.58
CA ILE A 296 -0.49 8.14 -16.73
C ILE A 296 -1.40 7.13 -17.41
N HIS A 297 -1.60 7.23 -18.72
CA HIS A 297 -2.37 6.23 -19.46
C HIS A 297 -1.77 4.83 -19.33
N GLU A 298 -0.44 4.70 -19.38
CA GLU A 298 0.22 3.43 -19.16
C GLU A 298 -0.10 2.87 -17.76
N LEU A 299 0.10 3.66 -16.72
CA LEU A 299 -0.14 3.22 -15.35
C LEU A 299 -1.61 2.90 -15.07
N ASP A 300 -2.54 3.73 -15.57
CA ASP A 300 -3.99 3.50 -15.47
C ASP A 300 -4.40 2.18 -16.11
N ASN A 301 -3.87 1.88 -17.30
CA ASN A 301 -4.15 0.63 -18.00
C ASN A 301 -3.60 -0.57 -17.23
N LYS A 302 -2.35 -0.49 -16.74
CA LYS A 302 -1.73 -1.55 -15.92
C LYS A 302 -2.54 -1.86 -14.66
N VAL A 303 -3.02 -0.83 -13.96
CA VAL A 303 -3.86 -1.01 -12.75
C VAL A 303 -5.21 -1.64 -13.11
N LYS A 304 -5.86 -1.20 -14.21
CA LYS A 304 -7.13 -1.77 -14.69
C LYS A 304 -6.98 -3.22 -15.12
N GLU A 305 -5.93 -3.55 -15.87
CA GLU A 305 -5.63 -4.91 -16.31
C GLU A 305 -5.37 -5.84 -15.13
N ALA A 306 -4.56 -5.40 -14.16
CA ALA A 306 -4.31 -6.16 -12.95
C ALA A 306 -5.60 -6.42 -12.15
N ALA A 307 -6.45 -5.39 -11.99
CA ALA A 307 -7.73 -5.58 -11.30
C ALA A 307 -8.62 -6.61 -12.03
N ARG A 308 -8.67 -6.57 -13.37
CA ARG A 308 -9.45 -7.56 -14.17
C ARG A 308 -8.90 -8.97 -14.05
N PHE A 309 -7.59 -9.12 -13.95
CA PHE A 309 -6.96 -10.45 -13.79
C PHE A 309 -7.36 -11.14 -12.49
N TYR A 310 -7.57 -10.38 -11.40
CA TYR A 310 -7.92 -10.92 -10.10
C TYR A 310 -9.44 -11.02 -9.85
N LEU A 311 -10.27 -10.41 -10.68
CA LEU A 311 -11.74 -10.51 -10.61
C LEU A 311 -12.28 -11.71 -11.39
#